data_9b08fc5ff9a41692b4cbcb9e23557986
#
_entry.id   9b08fc5ff9a41692b4cbcb9e23557986
#
_cell.length_a   1.000
_cell.length_b   1.000
_cell.length_c   1.000
_cell.angle_alpha   90.00
_cell.angle_beta   90.00
_cell.angle_gamma   90.00
#
_symmetry.space_group_name_H-M   'P 1'
#
loop_
_entity.id
_entity.type
_entity.pdbx_description
1 polymer ?
#
loop_
_entity_poly.entity_id
_entity_poly.type
_entity_poly.pdbx_seq_one_letter_code
_entity_poly.pdbx_strand_id
1 'polypeptide(L)'
;MITPRFGFLVFGVHKDGLQDPLGQPFIDENIIARSRDALRQKGVELVEYGVVLATKEEARTALQTMKHREDLDGIILFSGTWVWAAHLIAAVRDYALTGKGILLWTHPGSQGWRTVGGLVMHGAMLEVGIPHRFVYGATDDPETMDRILSFCQAAHLKNCLNMSTMGVFGGRGMGQTVGVADPSQWMRVFGVDIDTRDTTELIKTAEAITGEELESLKPRIQSLFGTLPEETLSNERSLRLYLAIKKILARERWDFYTIQSFPGLGDDYCATCFAQSLMLEDGVPTSTLGDCNTALTTFLLAKLSRERVYYGDLQHIDVARKEIKIIGDGAIPPSLAGRVGPAGFAQHGIPTEGGAGGLAVRAVCKVGEGVLARLGRVCGNFTMVVVRVSIFEPPEEELPRRLQECGIPFWPHGFVTVHGDLEKLLQAWTNEYACLGYGEELYPAILDFCEMTGVQTIAL
;
A
#
# COMPACT_ATOMS: atom_id res chain seq x y z
N MET A 1 8.85 7.43 -0.81
CA MET A 1 8.56 6.46 -1.88
C MET A 1 9.38 5.22 -1.62
N ILE A 2 8.80 4.07 -1.79
CA ILE A 2 9.51 2.80 -1.73
C ILE A 2 10.39 2.63 -2.95
N THR A 3 11.56 2.02 -2.75
CA THR A 3 12.52 1.74 -3.81
C THR A 3 12.62 0.23 -3.97
N PRO A 4 11.87 -0.39 -4.90
CA PRO A 4 11.95 -1.82 -5.16
C PRO A 4 13.38 -2.22 -5.54
N ARG A 5 13.87 -3.34 -5.01
CA ARG A 5 15.24 -3.81 -5.25
C ARG A 5 15.25 -5.20 -5.87
N PHE A 6 15.81 -5.31 -7.07
CA PHE A 6 15.73 -6.54 -7.87
C PHE A 6 17.11 -7.04 -8.32
N GLY A 7 17.28 -8.35 -8.31
CA GLY A 7 18.38 -9.01 -9.02
C GLY A 7 18.14 -8.94 -10.53
N PHE A 8 19.09 -8.44 -11.32
CA PHE A 8 18.99 -8.41 -12.78
C PHE A 8 19.91 -9.48 -13.38
N LEU A 9 19.30 -10.47 -14.01
CA LEU A 9 19.97 -11.67 -14.54
C LEU A 9 19.68 -11.79 -16.04
N VAL A 10 20.73 -11.87 -16.85
CA VAL A 10 20.60 -12.07 -18.30
C VAL A 10 20.84 -13.55 -18.61
N PHE A 11 19.95 -14.16 -19.38
CA PHE A 11 20.17 -15.53 -19.86
C PHE A 11 20.26 -15.57 -21.40
N GLY A 12 21.02 -16.54 -21.88
CA GLY A 12 21.20 -16.71 -23.32
C GLY A 12 22.40 -17.58 -23.67
N VAL A 13 22.64 -17.80 -24.95
CA VAL A 13 23.83 -18.48 -25.43
C VAL A 13 25.02 -17.52 -25.30
N HIS A 14 25.98 -17.84 -24.44
CA HIS A 14 27.21 -17.09 -24.31
C HIS A 14 28.34 -17.85 -24.99
N LYS A 15 28.66 -17.45 -26.23
CA LYS A 15 29.89 -17.86 -26.92
C LYS A 15 30.52 -16.63 -27.54
N ASP A 16 31.75 -16.38 -27.15
CA ASP A 16 32.55 -15.27 -27.70
C ASP A 16 32.62 -15.41 -29.24
N GLY A 17 32.30 -14.31 -29.92
CA GLY A 17 32.34 -14.23 -31.37
C GLY A 17 31.21 -14.91 -32.11
N LEU A 18 30.18 -15.45 -31.41
CA LEU A 18 29.02 -16.01 -32.09
C LEU A 18 28.15 -14.87 -32.67
N GLN A 19 27.91 -14.97 -33.96
CA GLN A 19 27.05 -14.04 -34.69
C GLN A 19 25.84 -14.79 -35.29
N ASP A 20 24.75 -14.07 -35.49
CA ASP A 20 23.61 -14.58 -36.21
C ASP A 20 23.92 -14.65 -37.72
N PRO A 21 23.03 -15.21 -38.57
CA PRO A 21 23.24 -15.28 -40.03
C PRO A 21 23.39 -13.92 -40.72
N LEU A 22 23.04 -12.82 -40.03
CA LEU A 22 23.16 -11.45 -40.51
C LEU A 22 24.45 -10.77 -40.01
N GLY A 23 25.33 -11.50 -39.31
CA GLY A 23 26.59 -11.01 -38.79
C GLY A 23 26.45 -10.15 -37.53
N GLN A 24 25.31 -10.21 -36.82
CA GLN A 24 25.06 -9.44 -35.63
C GLN A 24 25.40 -10.25 -34.35
N PRO A 25 25.89 -9.64 -33.27
CA PRO A 25 26.14 -10.34 -32.03
C PRO A 25 24.85 -10.93 -31.44
N PHE A 26 24.94 -12.18 -30.93
CA PHE A 26 23.78 -12.83 -30.31
C PHE A 26 23.29 -12.08 -29.08
N ILE A 27 24.19 -11.58 -28.26
CA ILE A 27 23.87 -10.73 -27.09
C ILE A 27 24.03 -9.27 -27.48
N ASP A 28 22.96 -8.48 -27.35
CA ASP A 28 22.98 -7.04 -27.60
C ASP A 28 23.17 -6.30 -26.26
N GLU A 29 24.40 -6.00 -25.93
CA GLU A 29 24.78 -5.31 -24.69
C GLU A 29 24.18 -3.90 -24.61
N ASN A 30 23.91 -3.23 -25.73
CA ASN A 30 23.30 -1.90 -25.72
C ASN A 30 21.82 -1.95 -25.28
N ILE A 31 21.08 -2.99 -25.68
CA ILE A 31 19.71 -3.18 -25.23
C ILE A 31 19.70 -3.51 -23.74
N ILE A 32 20.60 -4.38 -23.27
CA ILE A 32 20.72 -4.73 -21.85
C ILE A 32 21.03 -3.48 -21.02
N ALA A 33 22.03 -2.69 -21.43
CA ALA A 33 22.41 -1.46 -20.73
C ALA A 33 21.25 -0.46 -20.66
N ARG A 34 20.58 -0.18 -21.79
CA ARG A 34 19.42 0.71 -21.84
C ARG A 34 18.27 0.20 -20.95
N SER A 35 18.04 -1.10 -20.92
CA SER A 35 16.99 -1.71 -20.07
C SER A 35 17.29 -1.51 -18.58
N ARG A 36 18.54 -1.69 -18.16
CA ARG A 36 18.96 -1.41 -16.78
C ARG A 36 18.79 0.07 -16.42
N ASP A 37 19.22 0.96 -17.30
CA ASP A 37 19.14 2.40 -17.07
C ASP A 37 17.69 2.90 -17.00
N ALA A 38 16.81 2.38 -17.84
CA ALA A 38 15.38 2.68 -17.79
C ALA A 38 14.74 2.24 -16.49
N LEU A 39 15.08 1.05 -15.96
CA LEU A 39 14.60 0.59 -14.66
C LEU A 39 15.08 1.49 -13.52
N ARG A 40 16.36 1.89 -13.53
CA ARG A 40 16.91 2.82 -12.54
C ARG A 40 16.24 4.19 -12.59
N GLN A 41 15.98 4.71 -13.79
CA GLN A 41 15.26 5.98 -13.97
C GLN A 41 13.82 5.91 -13.44
N LYS A 42 13.19 4.74 -13.47
CA LYS A 42 11.87 4.49 -12.86
C LYS A 42 11.95 4.22 -11.34
N GLY A 43 13.14 4.29 -10.74
CA GLY A 43 13.33 4.13 -9.28
C GLY A 43 13.45 2.66 -8.82
N VAL A 44 13.81 1.73 -9.70
CA VAL A 44 14.12 0.35 -9.33
C VAL A 44 15.63 0.22 -9.09
N GLU A 45 16.02 -0.18 -7.89
CA GLU A 45 17.41 -0.54 -7.59
C GLU A 45 17.75 -1.92 -8.16
N LEU A 46 18.88 -2.01 -8.86
CA LEU A 46 19.31 -3.26 -9.48
C LEU A 46 20.57 -3.80 -8.83
N VAL A 47 20.54 -5.08 -8.51
CA VAL A 47 21.70 -5.89 -8.18
C VAL A 47 22.04 -6.72 -9.41
N GLU A 48 23.08 -6.34 -10.10
CA GLU A 48 23.48 -6.98 -11.35
C GLU A 48 24.30 -8.25 -11.08
N TYR A 49 24.06 -9.26 -11.91
CA TYR A 49 24.92 -10.44 -11.99
C TYR A 49 25.65 -10.39 -13.34
N GLY A 50 26.97 -10.25 -13.28
CA GLY A 50 27.79 -9.91 -14.46
C GLY A 50 28.03 -11.05 -15.45
N VAL A 51 27.39 -12.23 -15.25
CA VAL A 51 27.55 -13.40 -16.12
C VAL A 51 26.23 -13.71 -16.81
N VAL A 52 26.31 -13.95 -18.12
CA VAL A 52 25.15 -14.45 -18.89
C VAL A 52 24.93 -15.92 -18.53
N LEU A 53 23.70 -16.26 -18.18
CA LEU A 53 23.31 -17.60 -17.75
C LEU A 53 23.09 -18.52 -18.99
N ALA A 54 24.08 -19.29 -19.36
CA ALA A 54 24.04 -20.22 -20.50
C ALA A 54 24.03 -21.69 -20.07
N THR A 55 24.51 -22.00 -18.90
CA THR A 55 24.67 -23.36 -18.39
C THR A 55 23.90 -23.58 -17.08
N LYS A 56 23.70 -24.85 -16.71
CA LYS A 56 23.07 -25.21 -15.44
C LYS A 56 23.85 -24.73 -14.23
N GLU A 57 25.18 -24.70 -14.33
CA GLU A 57 26.04 -24.29 -13.22
C GLU A 57 25.99 -22.77 -12.99
N GLU A 58 26.09 -21.99 -14.07
CA GLU A 58 25.92 -20.53 -14.01
C GLU A 58 24.56 -20.14 -13.45
N ALA A 59 23.49 -20.79 -13.94
CA ALA A 59 22.14 -20.55 -13.45
C ALA A 59 22.01 -20.89 -11.96
N ARG A 60 22.54 -22.01 -11.51
CA ARG A 60 22.52 -22.42 -10.10
C ARG A 60 23.27 -21.42 -9.24
N THR A 61 24.49 -21.06 -9.61
CA THR A 61 25.34 -20.15 -8.83
C THR A 61 24.67 -18.76 -8.73
N ALA A 62 24.19 -18.23 -9.85
CA ALA A 62 23.53 -16.93 -9.89
C ALA A 62 22.27 -16.88 -9.01
N LEU A 63 21.37 -17.85 -9.20
CA LEU A 63 20.10 -17.87 -8.48
C LEU A 63 20.27 -18.21 -7.00
N GLN A 64 21.24 -19.02 -6.62
CA GLN A 64 21.61 -19.19 -5.22
C GLN A 64 22.16 -17.92 -4.60
N THR A 65 23.02 -17.18 -5.33
CA THR A 65 23.51 -15.87 -4.88
C THR A 65 22.34 -14.90 -4.61
N MET A 66 21.38 -14.83 -5.53
CA MET A 66 20.19 -13.96 -5.37
C MET A 66 19.25 -14.47 -4.26
N LYS A 67 19.12 -15.77 -4.07
CA LYS A 67 18.28 -16.41 -3.05
C LYS A 67 18.72 -16.02 -1.64
N HIS A 68 20.01 -15.93 -1.38
CA HIS A 68 20.58 -15.58 -0.07
C HIS A 68 20.60 -14.09 0.22
N ARG A 69 20.14 -13.26 -0.69
CA ARG A 69 20.01 -11.82 -0.48
C ARG A 69 18.65 -11.48 0.08
N GLU A 70 18.57 -11.25 1.37
CA GLU A 70 17.34 -10.88 2.07
C GLU A 70 16.80 -9.51 1.61
N ASP A 71 17.69 -8.62 1.16
CA ASP A 71 17.41 -7.27 0.71
C ASP A 71 16.76 -7.16 -0.68
N LEU A 72 16.54 -8.27 -1.40
CA LEU A 72 15.88 -8.27 -2.70
C LEU A 72 14.39 -8.53 -2.58
N ASP A 73 13.61 -7.79 -3.37
CA ASP A 73 12.18 -8.01 -3.56
C ASP A 73 11.86 -9.07 -4.60
N GLY A 74 12.81 -9.31 -5.51
CA GLY A 74 12.65 -10.29 -6.56
C GLY A 74 13.83 -10.34 -7.52
N ILE A 75 13.62 -11.00 -8.64
CA ILE A 75 14.56 -11.06 -9.76
C ILE A 75 13.88 -10.69 -11.07
N ILE A 76 14.65 -10.10 -11.98
CA ILE A 76 14.30 -9.89 -13.37
C ILE A 76 15.18 -10.82 -14.19
N LEU A 77 14.56 -11.78 -14.85
CA LEU A 77 15.19 -12.65 -15.84
C LEU A 77 15.03 -12.01 -17.21
N PHE A 78 16.11 -11.43 -17.74
CA PHE A 78 16.12 -10.77 -19.03
C PHE A 78 16.56 -11.74 -20.13
N SER A 79 15.72 -11.91 -21.16
CA SER A 79 16.06 -12.76 -22.30
C SER A 79 17.06 -12.06 -23.22
N GLY A 80 18.33 -12.38 -23.08
CA GLY A 80 19.40 -11.88 -23.95
C GLY A 80 19.38 -12.58 -25.33
N THR A 81 19.26 -13.91 -25.31
CA THR A 81 19.06 -14.75 -26.49
C THR A 81 18.29 -16.02 -26.12
N TRP A 82 18.21 -16.97 -27.04
CA TRP A 82 17.71 -18.32 -26.76
C TRP A 82 18.71 -19.13 -25.90
N VAL A 83 18.16 -19.91 -24.97
CA VAL A 83 18.89 -20.93 -24.20
C VAL A 83 17.94 -22.09 -23.90
N TRP A 84 18.45 -23.27 -23.67
CA TRP A 84 17.60 -24.39 -23.28
C TRP A 84 17.01 -24.16 -21.89
N ALA A 85 15.69 -24.21 -21.76
CA ALA A 85 15.03 -24.03 -20.47
C ALA A 85 15.54 -25.00 -19.41
N ALA A 86 15.95 -26.21 -19.81
CA ALA A 86 16.56 -27.22 -18.94
C ALA A 86 17.84 -26.73 -18.22
N HIS A 87 18.48 -25.67 -18.70
CA HIS A 87 19.64 -25.07 -18.02
C HIS A 87 19.25 -24.18 -16.84
N LEU A 88 18.07 -23.54 -16.89
CA LEU A 88 17.64 -22.56 -15.90
C LEU A 88 16.52 -23.06 -14.99
N ILE A 89 15.59 -23.85 -15.50
CA ILE A 89 14.30 -24.10 -14.86
C ILE A 89 14.42 -24.65 -13.44
N ALA A 90 15.39 -25.56 -13.18
CA ALA A 90 15.59 -26.12 -11.85
C ALA A 90 16.06 -25.06 -10.83
N ALA A 91 16.95 -24.17 -11.24
CA ALA A 91 17.45 -23.10 -10.39
C ALA A 91 16.37 -22.00 -10.15
N VAL A 92 15.58 -21.67 -11.19
CA VAL A 92 14.46 -20.75 -11.07
C VAL A 92 13.38 -21.31 -10.14
N ARG A 93 13.09 -22.62 -10.22
CA ARG A 93 12.17 -23.29 -9.28
C ARG A 93 12.67 -23.21 -7.83
N ASP A 94 13.95 -23.43 -7.61
CA ASP A 94 14.52 -23.30 -6.27
C ASP A 94 14.46 -21.87 -5.73
N TYR A 95 14.69 -20.88 -6.59
CA TYR A 95 14.51 -19.46 -6.22
C TYR A 95 13.04 -19.15 -5.89
N ALA A 96 12.09 -19.67 -6.65
CA ALA A 96 10.65 -19.43 -6.44
C ALA A 96 10.16 -19.86 -5.05
N LEU A 97 10.86 -20.81 -4.38
CA LEU A 97 10.55 -21.20 -3.00
C LEU A 97 10.76 -20.08 -1.98
N THR A 98 11.45 -19.01 -2.32
CA THR A 98 11.55 -17.80 -1.48
C THR A 98 10.24 -17.02 -1.38
N GLY A 99 9.31 -17.24 -2.30
CA GLY A 99 8.09 -16.44 -2.41
C GLY A 99 8.29 -15.03 -2.96
N LYS A 100 9.53 -14.64 -3.31
CA LYS A 100 9.88 -13.34 -3.90
C LYS A 100 9.44 -13.24 -5.36
N GLY A 101 9.31 -12.00 -5.87
CA GLY A 101 8.86 -11.74 -7.23
C GLY A 101 9.81 -12.30 -8.30
N ILE A 102 9.25 -12.88 -9.38
CA ILE A 102 9.99 -13.28 -10.57
C ILE A 102 9.37 -12.61 -11.78
N LEU A 103 10.12 -11.75 -12.43
CA LEU A 103 9.74 -11.11 -13.69
C LEU A 103 10.60 -11.70 -14.82
N LEU A 104 9.95 -12.23 -15.85
CA LEU A 104 10.60 -12.64 -17.09
C LEU A 104 10.36 -11.55 -18.13
N TRP A 105 11.43 -10.85 -18.54
CA TRP A 105 11.35 -9.79 -19.50
C TRP A 105 12.01 -10.16 -20.82
N THR A 106 11.25 -10.02 -21.90
CA THR A 106 11.71 -10.27 -23.27
C THR A 106 11.57 -9.00 -24.08
N HIS A 107 12.70 -8.43 -24.51
CA HIS A 107 12.72 -7.28 -25.39
C HIS A 107 12.43 -7.72 -26.86
N PRO A 108 11.55 -7.01 -27.61
CA PRO A 108 11.31 -7.31 -29.02
C PRO A 108 12.58 -7.14 -29.86
N GLY A 109 12.62 -7.84 -30.98
CA GLY A 109 13.67 -7.75 -31.96
C GLY A 109 14.04 -9.10 -32.59
N SER A 110 14.56 -9.09 -33.79
CA SER A 110 14.89 -10.28 -34.56
C SER A 110 16.22 -10.90 -34.18
N GLN A 111 17.08 -10.15 -33.49
CA GLN A 111 18.43 -10.60 -33.18
C GLN A 111 18.44 -11.60 -32.02
N GLY A 112 19.30 -12.61 -32.16
CA GLY A 112 19.62 -13.55 -31.09
C GLY A 112 18.46 -14.42 -30.61
N TRP A 113 17.34 -14.43 -31.33
CA TRP A 113 16.15 -15.22 -30.95
C TRP A 113 15.64 -14.96 -29.52
N ARG A 114 15.77 -13.71 -29.05
CA ARG A 114 15.31 -13.31 -27.71
C ARG A 114 13.86 -13.69 -27.44
N THR A 115 12.97 -13.44 -28.42
CA THR A 115 11.54 -13.82 -28.32
C THR A 115 11.38 -15.32 -28.11
N VAL A 116 12.12 -16.13 -28.85
CA VAL A 116 12.09 -17.61 -28.69
C VAL A 116 12.60 -18.01 -27.31
N GLY A 117 13.71 -17.42 -26.86
CA GLY A 117 14.28 -17.68 -25.54
C GLY A 117 13.29 -17.34 -24.40
N GLY A 118 12.65 -16.18 -24.49
CA GLY A 118 11.63 -15.77 -23.52
C GLY A 118 10.42 -16.69 -23.50
N LEU A 119 9.86 -17.03 -24.67
CA LEU A 119 8.69 -17.90 -24.76
C LEU A 119 8.98 -19.33 -24.30
N VAL A 120 10.15 -19.89 -24.62
CA VAL A 120 10.56 -21.22 -24.15
C VAL A 120 10.69 -21.23 -22.63
N MET A 121 11.26 -20.18 -22.03
CA MET A 121 11.39 -20.08 -20.59
C MET A 121 10.03 -19.86 -19.93
N HIS A 122 9.19 -18.98 -20.48
CA HIS A 122 7.82 -18.75 -20.01
C HIS A 122 7.00 -20.06 -19.99
N GLY A 123 7.00 -20.79 -21.10
CA GLY A 123 6.29 -22.07 -21.19
C GLY A 123 6.78 -23.10 -20.18
N ALA A 124 8.10 -23.19 -20.00
CA ALA A 124 8.68 -24.09 -18.99
C ALA A 124 8.28 -23.71 -17.55
N MET A 125 8.23 -22.41 -17.24
CA MET A 125 7.81 -21.92 -15.92
C MET A 125 6.33 -22.21 -15.67
N LEU A 126 5.47 -22.04 -16.70
CA LEU A 126 4.04 -22.38 -16.60
C LEU A 126 3.84 -23.88 -16.37
N GLU A 127 4.53 -24.72 -17.11
CA GLU A 127 4.41 -26.20 -16.99
C GLU A 127 4.82 -26.68 -15.58
N VAL A 128 5.85 -26.08 -14.99
CA VAL A 128 6.33 -26.42 -13.65
C VAL A 128 5.53 -25.73 -12.53
N GLY A 129 4.64 -24.80 -12.87
CA GLY A 129 3.83 -24.05 -11.91
C GLY A 129 4.65 -23.02 -11.12
N ILE A 130 5.65 -22.38 -11.72
CA ILE A 130 6.44 -21.32 -11.12
C ILE A 130 5.69 -19.99 -11.28
N PRO A 131 5.25 -19.32 -10.18
CA PRO A 131 4.63 -18.02 -10.27
C PRO A 131 5.60 -16.97 -10.82
N HIS A 132 5.23 -16.30 -11.90
CA HIS A 132 6.04 -15.26 -12.51
C HIS A 132 5.19 -14.32 -13.36
N ARG A 133 5.68 -13.10 -13.57
CA ARG A 133 5.14 -12.17 -14.57
C ARG A 133 5.96 -12.27 -15.85
N PHE A 134 5.30 -12.51 -16.97
CA PHE A 134 5.92 -12.41 -18.28
C PHE A 134 5.61 -11.05 -18.92
N VAL A 135 6.67 -10.33 -19.32
CA VAL A 135 6.56 -9.06 -20.04
C VAL A 135 7.31 -9.18 -21.36
N TYR A 136 6.57 -8.95 -22.46
CA TYR A 136 7.12 -8.77 -23.80
C TYR A 136 6.93 -7.32 -24.20
N GLY A 137 8.04 -6.58 -24.40
CA GLY A 137 7.98 -5.18 -24.75
C GLY A 137 9.34 -4.50 -24.76
N ALA A 138 9.42 -3.38 -25.46
CA ALA A 138 10.64 -2.59 -25.62
C ALA A 138 10.88 -1.66 -24.42
N THR A 139 12.14 -1.30 -24.21
CA THR A 139 12.56 -0.39 -23.15
C THR A 139 12.03 1.03 -23.32
N ASP A 140 11.81 1.47 -24.56
CA ASP A 140 11.30 2.79 -24.92
C ASP A 140 9.77 2.84 -25.03
N ASP A 141 9.09 1.71 -24.76
CA ASP A 141 7.64 1.68 -24.66
C ASP A 141 7.18 1.98 -23.22
N PRO A 142 6.51 3.12 -22.98
CA PRO A 142 6.05 3.51 -21.65
C PRO A 142 5.15 2.46 -20.99
N GLU A 143 4.24 1.83 -21.73
CA GLU A 143 3.32 0.82 -21.20
C GLU A 143 4.08 -0.41 -20.69
N THR A 144 5.09 -0.86 -21.42
CA THR A 144 5.99 -1.93 -20.97
C THR A 144 6.68 -1.57 -19.66
N MET A 145 7.24 -0.38 -19.58
CA MET A 145 7.96 0.06 -18.39
C MET A 145 7.03 0.23 -17.19
N ASP A 146 5.81 0.71 -17.40
CA ASP A 146 4.82 0.85 -16.33
C ASP A 146 4.35 -0.51 -15.80
N ARG A 147 4.16 -1.51 -16.68
CA ARG A 147 3.86 -2.89 -16.26
C ARG A 147 4.99 -3.54 -15.46
N ILE A 148 6.25 -3.28 -15.83
CA ILE A 148 7.41 -3.77 -15.06
C ILE A 148 7.48 -3.07 -13.70
N LEU A 149 7.31 -1.74 -13.67
CA LEU A 149 7.34 -0.97 -12.43
C LEU A 149 6.25 -1.41 -11.45
N SER A 150 5.02 -1.54 -11.93
CA SER A 150 3.87 -2.02 -11.17
C SER A 150 4.16 -3.37 -10.50
N PHE A 151 4.70 -4.33 -11.25
CA PHE A 151 5.12 -5.61 -10.70
C PHE A 151 6.21 -5.47 -9.63
N CYS A 152 7.23 -4.64 -9.88
CA CYS A 152 8.30 -4.42 -8.92
C CYS A 152 7.78 -3.80 -7.62
N GLN A 153 6.87 -2.84 -7.71
CA GLN A 153 6.21 -2.21 -6.57
C GLN A 153 5.35 -3.22 -5.79
N ALA A 154 4.60 -4.05 -6.48
CA ALA A 154 3.77 -5.10 -5.86
C ALA A 154 4.61 -6.15 -5.12
N ALA A 155 5.71 -6.59 -5.71
CA ALA A 155 6.63 -7.53 -5.07
C ALA A 155 7.28 -6.93 -3.81
N HIS A 156 7.71 -5.65 -3.88
CA HIS A 156 8.21 -4.93 -2.73
C HIS A 156 7.15 -4.82 -1.62
N LEU A 157 5.92 -4.47 -2.00
CA LEU A 157 4.80 -4.36 -1.06
C LEU A 157 4.52 -5.69 -0.35
N LYS A 158 4.53 -6.80 -1.09
CA LYS A 158 4.39 -8.14 -0.53
C LYS A 158 5.51 -8.46 0.47
N ASN A 159 6.74 -8.09 0.15
CA ASN A 159 7.87 -8.30 1.07
C ASN A 159 7.78 -7.41 2.32
N CYS A 160 7.32 -6.16 2.19
CA CYS A 160 7.08 -5.28 3.34
C CYS A 160 6.02 -5.84 4.30
N LEU A 161 5.02 -6.55 3.77
CA LEU A 161 4.02 -7.20 4.59
C LEU A 161 4.53 -8.47 5.25
N ASN A 162 5.34 -9.24 4.54
CA ASN A 162 5.87 -10.48 5.07
C ASN A 162 6.68 -10.21 6.35
N MET A 163 6.33 -10.88 7.43
CA MET A 163 6.89 -10.69 8.78
C MET A 163 6.54 -9.35 9.47
N SER A 164 5.60 -8.57 8.92
CA SER A 164 5.07 -7.41 9.65
C SER A 164 4.10 -7.85 10.76
N THR A 165 3.95 -7.00 11.77
CA THR A 165 3.02 -7.21 12.87
C THR A 165 1.97 -6.10 12.86
N MET A 166 0.69 -6.51 12.85
CA MET A 166 -0.43 -5.61 13.06
C MET A 166 -0.88 -5.63 14.50
N GLY A 167 -0.91 -4.46 15.14
CA GLY A 167 -1.47 -4.28 16.46
C GLY A 167 -2.99 -4.10 16.44
N VAL A 168 -3.67 -4.68 17.40
CA VAL A 168 -5.09 -4.45 17.63
C VAL A 168 -5.31 -4.00 19.06
N PHE A 169 -5.75 -2.75 19.25
CA PHE A 169 -6.18 -2.26 20.55
C PHE A 169 -7.65 -2.58 20.77
N GLY A 170 -7.94 -3.41 21.74
CA GLY A 170 -9.30 -3.88 22.03
C GLY A 170 -9.73 -5.00 21.09
N GLY A 171 -10.89 -4.85 20.47
CA GLY A 171 -11.47 -5.88 19.63
C GLY A 171 -12.36 -5.31 18.54
N ARG A 172 -13.43 -6.03 18.21
CA ARG A 172 -14.41 -5.63 17.22
C ARG A 172 -15.27 -4.49 17.72
N GLY A 173 -15.10 -3.30 17.15
CA GLY A 173 -15.93 -2.14 17.46
C GLY A 173 -17.33 -2.25 16.87
N MET A 174 -18.35 -1.73 17.59
CA MET A 174 -19.74 -1.61 17.14
C MET A 174 -20.34 -2.90 16.54
N GLY A 175 -19.77 -4.07 16.87
CA GLY A 175 -20.24 -5.36 16.36
C GLY A 175 -19.99 -5.61 14.88
N GLN A 176 -19.11 -4.84 14.22
CA GLN A 176 -18.79 -5.03 12.81
C GLN A 176 -18.40 -6.46 12.47
N THR A 177 -18.96 -7.01 11.40
CA THR A 177 -18.74 -8.40 10.98
C THR A 177 -17.54 -8.54 10.05
N VAL A 178 -17.30 -7.55 9.20
CA VAL A 178 -16.33 -7.62 8.09
C VAL A 178 -14.92 -7.14 8.45
N GLY A 179 -14.75 -6.39 9.53
CA GLY A 179 -13.47 -5.82 9.93
C GLY A 179 -12.54 -6.77 10.68
N VAL A 180 -13.03 -7.89 11.16
CA VAL A 180 -12.29 -8.83 12.04
C VAL A 180 -11.30 -9.65 11.22
N ALA A 181 -10.06 -9.71 11.69
CA ALA A 181 -9.04 -10.59 11.13
C ALA A 181 -9.08 -11.99 11.75
N ASP A 182 -8.80 -12.99 10.94
CA ASP A 182 -8.43 -14.34 11.37
C ASP A 182 -6.89 -14.43 11.31
N PRO A 183 -6.18 -14.57 12.44
CA PRO A 183 -4.72 -14.56 12.46
C PRO A 183 -4.10 -15.64 11.59
N SER A 184 -4.69 -16.81 11.52
CA SER A 184 -4.16 -17.91 10.69
C SER A 184 -4.32 -17.65 9.20
N GLN A 185 -5.44 -17.05 8.80
CA GLN A 185 -5.68 -16.63 7.42
C GLN A 185 -4.74 -15.50 7.00
N TRP A 186 -4.55 -14.51 7.88
CA TRP A 186 -3.66 -13.38 7.63
C TRP A 186 -2.20 -13.81 7.51
N MET A 187 -1.74 -14.66 8.41
CA MET A 187 -0.39 -15.24 8.33
C MET A 187 -0.19 -16.01 7.03
N ARG A 188 -1.16 -16.83 6.62
CA ARG A 188 -1.05 -17.64 5.40
C ARG A 188 -1.08 -16.81 4.13
N VAL A 189 -1.90 -15.76 4.05
CA VAL A 189 -2.11 -14.97 2.82
C VAL A 189 -1.11 -13.83 2.70
N PHE A 190 -0.86 -13.11 3.80
CA PHE A 190 -0.07 -11.89 3.80
C PHE A 190 1.27 -12.01 4.54
N GLY A 191 1.47 -13.06 5.32
CA GLY A 191 2.64 -13.19 6.21
C GLY A 191 2.61 -12.24 7.40
N VAL A 192 1.44 -11.69 7.73
CA VAL A 192 1.25 -10.71 8.81
C VAL A 192 0.85 -11.42 10.10
N ASP A 193 1.58 -11.12 11.18
CA ASP A 193 1.19 -11.49 12.52
C ASP A 193 0.19 -10.48 13.11
N ILE A 194 -0.72 -10.96 13.98
CA ILE A 194 -1.72 -10.11 14.63
C ILE A 194 -1.53 -10.22 16.13
N ASP A 195 -1.15 -9.11 16.75
CA ASP A 195 -0.99 -8.99 18.19
C ASP A 195 -2.08 -8.08 18.78
N THR A 196 -2.60 -8.45 19.94
CA THR A 196 -3.74 -7.75 20.57
C THR A 196 -3.33 -7.21 21.94
N ARG A 197 -3.72 -5.97 22.24
CA ARG A 197 -3.63 -5.36 23.57
C ARG A 197 -4.97 -4.82 24.01
N ASP A 198 -5.22 -4.94 25.29
CA ASP A 198 -6.44 -4.39 25.90
C ASP A 198 -6.42 -2.86 25.90
N THR A 199 -7.58 -2.23 25.68
CA THR A 199 -7.70 -0.76 25.73
C THR A 199 -7.35 -0.20 27.10
N THR A 200 -7.52 -0.97 28.18
CA THR A 200 -7.09 -0.59 29.53
C THR A 200 -5.58 -0.38 29.64
N GLU A 201 -4.78 -1.18 28.93
CA GLU A 201 -3.33 -0.99 28.87
C GLU A 201 -2.97 0.32 28.15
N LEU A 202 -3.68 0.62 27.08
CA LEU A 202 -3.50 1.86 26.35
C LEU A 202 -3.82 3.09 27.23
N ILE A 203 -4.95 3.06 27.95
CA ILE A 203 -5.35 4.12 28.90
C ILE A 203 -4.29 4.28 30.00
N LYS A 204 -3.85 3.19 30.64
CA LYS A 204 -2.81 3.24 31.67
C LYS A 204 -1.51 3.85 31.14
N THR A 205 -1.13 3.49 29.92
CA THR A 205 0.07 4.07 29.27
C THR A 205 -0.12 5.55 28.98
N ALA A 206 -1.31 5.98 28.55
CA ALA A 206 -1.64 7.37 28.29
C ALA A 206 -1.62 8.20 29.60
N GLU A 207 -2.19 7.70 30.68
CA GLU A 207 -2.17 8.39 31.98
C GLU A 207 -0.75 8.49 32.60
N ALA A 208 0.16 7.59 32.20
CA ALA A 208 1.55 7.62 32.63
C ALA A 208 2.43 8.60 31.81
N ILE A 209 1.90 9.24 30.77
CA ILE A 209 2.61 10.28 29.99
C ILE A 209 2.85 11.49 30.90
N THR A 210 4.09 11.98 30.95
CA THR A 210 4.48 13.11 31.79
C THR A 210 4.09 14.45 31.17
N GLY A 211 4.01 15.51 32.01
CA GLY A 211 3.79 16.86 31.51
C GLY A 211 4.92 17.35 30.58
N GLU A 212 6.16 16.94 30.82
CA GLU A 212 7.31 17.27 29.98
C GLU A 212 7.17 16.65 28.57
N GLU A 213 6.69 15.40 28.48
CA GLU A 213 6.41 14.75 27.19
C GLU A 213 5.31 15.48 26.42
N LEU A 214 4.25 15.93 27.09
CA LEU A 214 3.19 16.73 26.47
C LEU A 214 3.70 18.08 25.96
N GLU A 215 4.50 18.78 26.78
CA GLU A 215 5.11 20.05 26.37
C GLU A 215 6.00 19.89 25.13
N SER A 216 6.71 18.77 25.02
CA SER A 216 7.55 18.47 23.85
C SER A 216 6.78 18.35 22.53
N LEU A 217 5.47 18.12 22.56
CA LEU A 217 4.60 18.06 21.37
C LEU A 217 4.18 19.44 20.86
N LYS A 218 4.12 20.46 21.72
CA LYS A 218 3.56 21.78 21.36
C LYS A 218 4.19 22.39 20.11
N PRO A 219 5.52 22.39 19.92
CA PRO A 219 6.12 22.93 18.69
C PRO A 219 5.65 22.22 17.42
N ARG A 220 5.50 20.90 17.49
CA ARG A 220 5.02 20.11 16.35
C ARG A 220 3.54 20.42 16.05
N ILE A 221 2.69 20.44 17.06
CA ILE A 221 1.26 20.78 16.88
C ILE A 221 1.12 22.18 16.30
N GLN A 222 1.87 23.15 16.83
CA GLN A 222 1.92 24.51 16.29
C GLN A 222 2.35 24.54 14.81
N SER A 223 3.32 23.71 14.44
CA SER A 223 3.77 23.61 13.04
C SER A 223 2.71 23.02 12.12
N LEU A 224 1.94 22.03 12.56
CA LEU A 224 0.94 21.34 11.75
C LEU A 224 -0.36 22.14 11.60
N PHE A 225 -0.78 22.87 12.64
CA PHE A 225 -2.08 23.53 12.71
C PHE A 225 -2.03 25.06 12.79
N GLY A 226 -0.85 25.65 12.92
CA GLY A 226 -0.69 27.10 13.08
C GLY A 226 -1.11 27.64 14.45
N THR A 227 -1.69 26.81 15.31
CA THR A 227 -2.15 27.13 16.65
C THR A 227 -2.09 25.91 17.56
N LEU A 228 -2.28 26.11 18.86
CA LEU A 228 -2.45 25.02 19.83
C LEU A 228 -3.93 24.79 20.11
N PRO A 229 -4.34 23.57 20.49
CA PRO A 229 -5.71 23.30 20.91
C PRO A 229 -6.00 23.96 22.26
N GLU A 230 -7.29 24.16 22.53
CA GLU A 230 -7.75 24.63 23.86
C GLU A 230 -7.31 23.65 24.96
N GLU A 231 -6.87 24.19 26.10
CA GLU A 231 -6.42 23.39 27.23
C GLU A 231 -7.62 22.85 28.03
N THR A 232 -8.10 21.68 27.64
CA THR A 232 -9.14 20.92 28.33
C THR A 232 -8.62 19.52 28.65
N LEU A 233 -9.24 18.84 29.62
CA LEU A 233 -8.86 17.47 30.00
C LEU A 233 -9.00 16.50 28.80
N SER A 234 -10.08 16.62 28.02
CA SER A 234 -10.32 15.74 26.89
C SER A 234 -9.31 15.97 25.75
N ASN A 235 -8.91 17.23 25.53
CA ASN A 235 -7.87 17.56 24.54
C ASN A 235 -6.50 17.07 24.98
N GLU A 236 -6.16 17.23 26.25
CA GLU A 236 -4.92 16.67 26.82
C GLU A 236 -4.89 15.14 26.68
N ARG A 237 -5.99 14.45 26.98
CA ARG A 237 -6.11 12.99 26.80
C ARG A 237 -5.89 12.56 25.35
N SER A 238 -6.35 13.33 24.38
CA SER A 238 -6.09 13.06 22.96
C SER A 238 -4.59 13.10 22.62
N LEU A 239 -3.84 14.04 23.22
CA LEU A 239 -2.38 14.13 23.06
C LEU A 239 -1.66 12.98 23.79
N ARG A 240 -2.08 12.65 25.01
CA ARG A 240 -1.58 11.51 25.78
C ARG A 240 -1.77 10.19 25.01
N LEU A 241 -2.94 10.01 24.41
CA LEU A 241 -3.26 8.82 23.62
C LEU A 241 -2.31 8.65 22.43
N TYR A 242 -2.01 9.72 21.70
CA TYR A 242 -1.03 9.68 20.62
C TYR A 242 0.36 9.20 21.10
N LEU A 243 0.87 9.78 22.21
CA LEU A 243 2.15 9.37 22.76
C LEU A 243 2.15 7.92 23.26
N ALA A 244 1.04 7.50 23.89
CA ALA A 244 0.88 6.13 24.37
C ALA A 244 0.88 5.11 23.23
N ILE A 245 0.16 5.40 22.15
CA ILE A 245 0.17 4.56 20.94
C ILE A 245 1.60 4.43 20.40
N LYS A 246 2.32 5.54 20.25
CA LYS A 246 3.74 5.51 19.82
C LYS A 246 4.63 4.64 20.70
N LYS A 247 4.49 4.77 22.02
CA LYS A 247 5.28 3.97 22.99
C LYS A 247 4.99 2.48 22.84
N ILE A 248 3.71 2.13 22.73
CA ILE A 248 3.31 0.73 22.60
C ILE A 248 3.77 0.15 21.26
N LEU A 249 3.55 0.86 20.14
CA LEU A 249 4.02 0.41 18.83
C LEU A 249 5.53 0.16 18.81
N ALA A 250 6.30 1.07 19.38
CA ALA A 250 7.76 0.93 19.46
C ALA A 250 8.20 -0.25 20.34
N ARG A 251 7.54 -0.45 21.49
CA ARG A 251 7.81 -1.56 22.42
C ARG A 251 7.49 -2.91 21.80
N GLU A 252 6.31 -3.02 21.17
CA GLU A 252 5.80 -4.26 20.58
C GLU A 252 6.28 -4.48 19.15
N ARG A 253 6.95 -3.49 18.54
CA ARG A 253 7.40 -3.51 17.14
C ARG A 253 6.26 -3.73 16.14
N TRP A 254 5.14 -3.05 16.38
CA TRP A 254 4.02 -3.07 15.44
C TRP A 254 4.28 -2.13 14.27
N ASP A 255 4.03 -2.61 13.06
CA ASP A 255 4.23 -1.85 11.83
C ASP A 255 3.04 -0.97 11.48
N PHE A 256 1.85 -1.43 11.85
CA PHE A 256 0.58 -0.72 11.71
C PHE A 256 -0.42 -1.23 12.74
N TYR A 257 -1.56 -0.56 12.88
CA TYR A 257 -2.52 -0.95 13.92
C TYR A 257 -3.95 -0.57 13.59
N THR A 258 -4.89 -1.15 14.33
CA THR A 258 -6.27 -0.69 14.42
C THR A 258 -6.67 -0.53 15.89
N ILE A 259 -7.71 0.27 16.13
CA ILE A 259 -8.18 0.57 17.49
C ILE A 259 -9.70 0.47 17.57
N GLN A 260 -10.19 -0.24 18.59
CA GLN A 260 -11.61 -0.21 18.95
C GLN A 260 -11.90 1.15 19.60
N SER A 261 -12.29 2.11 18.78
CA SER A 261 -12.62 3.46 19.24
C SER A 261 -13.92 3.52 20.02
N PHE A 262 -14.92 2.73 19.60
CA PHE A 262 -16.27 2.65 20.19
C PHE A 262 -16.75 1.20 20.34
N PRO A 263 -17.59 0.92 21.33
CA PRO A 263 -17.76 1.65 22.59
C PRO A 263 -16.53 1.48 23.50
N GLY A 264 -16.54 2.08 24.65
CA GLY A 264 -15.53 1.93 25.68
C GLY A 264 -14.50 3.05 25.64
N LEU A 265 -13.46 2.97 24.81
CA LEU A 265 -12.37 3.95 24.84
C LEU A 265 -12.85 5.40 24.59
N GLY A 266 -13.74 5.61 23.61
CA GLY A 266 -14.36 6.90 23.33
C GLY A 266 -15.32 7.39 24.41
N ASP A 267 -15.97 6.46 25.13
CA ASP A 267 -16.92 6.78 26.20
C ASP A 267 -16.22 7.04 27.53
N ASP A 268 -15.20 6.22 27.86
CA ASP A 268 -14.56 6.20 29.18
C ASP A 268 -13.30 7.09 29.25
N TYR A 269 -12.65 7.35 28.12
CA TYR A 269 -11.37 8.07 28.10
C TYR A 269 -11.36 9.28 27.18
N CYS A 270 -11.29 9.09 25.86
CA CYS A 270 -11.44 10.14 24.85
C CYS A 270 -11.57 9.55 23.44
N ALA A 271 -12.04 10.36 22.49
CA ALA A 271 -12.05 10.00 21.06
C ALA A 271 -10.61 9.76 20.54
N THR A 272 -10.44 8.76 19.70
CA THR A 272 -9.13 8.28 19.21
C THR A 272 -8.63 9.01 17.98
N CYS A 273 -9.53 9.69 17.26
CA CYS A 273 -9.32 10.21 15.92
C CYS A 273 -8.15 11.20 15.79
N PHE A 274 -7.93 12.07 16.78
CA PHE A 274 -6.82 13.00 16.75
C PHE A 274 -5.47 12.26 16.88
N ALA A 275 -5.38 11.29 17.79
CA ALA A 275 -4.20 10.45 17.90
C ALA A 275 -3.91 9.70 16.59
N GLN A 276 -4.95 9.16 15.95
CA GLN A 276 -4.83 8.49 14.64
C GLN A 276 -4.41 9.46 13.53
N SER A 277 -4.91 10.71 13.53
CA SER A 277 -4.46 11.76 12.60
C SER A 277 -2.96 12.00 12.68
N LEU A 278 -2.41 12.12 13.89
CA LEU A 278 -0.97 12.31 14.09
C LEU A 278 -0.15 11.06 13.75
N MET A 279 -0.70 9.86 13.99
CA MET A 279 -0.04 8.61 13.57
C MET A 279 0.00 8.47 12.05
N LEU A 280 -1.09 8.79 11.35
CA LEU A 280 -1.10 8.85 9.88
C LEU A 280 -0.14 9.91 9.34
N GLU A 281 -0.03 11.07 10.00
CA GLU A 281 0.95 12.11 9.67
C GLU A 281 2.39 11.61 9.86
N ASP A 282 2.65 10.77 10.86
CA ASP A 282 3.94 10.08 11.06
C ASP A 282 4.21 8.99 10.00
N GLY A 283 3.22 8.67 9.16
CA GLY A 283 3.31 7.59 8.18
C GLY A 283 3.05 6.20 8.76
N VAL A 284 2.43 6.13 9.93
CA VAL A 284 1.99 4.88 10.55
C VAL A 284 0.56 4.58 10.13
N PRO A 285 0.32 3.54 9.34
CA PRO A 285 -1.01 3.18 8.89
C PRO A 285 -1.90 2.73 10.06
N THR A 286 -3.16 3.16 10.01
CA THR A 286 -4.14 2.81 11.05
C THR A 286 -5.55 2.79 10.50
N SER A 287 -6.48 2.32 11.31
CA SER A 287 -7.93 2.41 11.11
C SER A 287 -8.66 2.50 12.44
N THR A 288 -9.94 2.81 12.39
CA THR A 288 -10.83 2.89 13.54
C THR A 288 -11.72 1.65 13.66
N LEU A 289 -12.52 1.55 14.71
CA LEU A 289 -13.52 0.50 15.00
C LEU A 289 -12.97 -0.94 15.03
N GLY A 290 -11.66 -1.13 15.16
CA GLY A 290 -11.06 -2.45 15.09
C GLY A 290 -11.10 -3.07 13.69
N ASP A 291 -11.26 -2.25 12.63
CA ASP A 291 -11.32 -2.72 11.25
C ASP A 291 -9.91 -3.03 10.71
N CYS A 292 -9.52 -4.28 10.86
CA CYS A 292 -8.23 -4.79 10.40
C CYS A 292 -8.05 -4.68 8.87
N ASN A 293 -9.13 -4.86 8.10
CA ASN A 293 -9.06 -4.80 6.64
C ASN A 293 -8.80 -3.37 6.15
N THR A 294 -9.40 -2.36 6.81
CA THR A 294 -9.08 -0.95 6.56
C THR A 294 -7.64 -0.64 6.95
N ALA A 295 -7.15 -1.13 8.09
CA ALA A 295 -5.75 -0.93 8.49
C ALA A 295 -4.77 -1.51 7.46
N LEU A 296 -5.02 -2.71 6.94
CA LEU A 296 -4.19 -3.29 5.89
C LEU A 296 -4.29 -2.51 4.58
N THR A 297 -5.49 -2.08 4.18
CA THR A 297 -5.64 -1.24 2.97
C THR A 297 -4.87 0.07 3.12
N THR A 298 -4.96 0.71 4.28
CA THR A 298 -4.19 1.92 4.60
C THR A 298 -2.68 1.67 4.54
N PHE A 299 -2.21 0.51 5.05
CA PHE A 299 -0.80 0.11 4.95
C PHE A 299 -0.36 -0.04 3.49
N LEU A 300 -1.12 -0.76 2.67
CA LEU A 300 -0.80 -0.97 1.25
C LEU A 300 -0.69 0.37 0.51
N LEU A 301 -1.69 1.23 0.68
CA LEU A 301 -1.69 2.55 0.04
C LEU A 301 -0.56 3.45 0.57
N ALA A 302 -0.30 3.46 1.87
CA ALA A 302 0.75 4.30 2.47
C ALA A 302 2.16 3.94 1.98
N LYS A 303 2.40 2.67 1.61
CA LYS A 303 3.68 2.24 1.04
C LYS A 303 3.86 2.68 -0.42
N LEU A 304 2.78 2.82 -1.18
CA LEU A 304 2.80 3.16 -2.61
C LEU A 304 2.57 4.65 -2.86
N SER A 305 1.72 5.29 -2.07
CA SER A 305 1.29 6.68 -2.27
C SER A 305 2.44 7.67 -2.10
N ARG A 306 2.40 8.72 -2.92
CA ARG A 306 3.31 9.86 -2.80
C ARG A 306 2.96 10.78 -1.64
N GLU A 307 1.71 10.72 -1.20
CA GLU A 307 1.15 11.50 -0.11
C GLU A 307 0.72 10.59 1.04
N ARG A 308 0.32 11.18 2.15
CA ARG A 308 -0.34 10.44 3.23
C ARG A 308 -1.65 9.84 2.72
N VAL A 309 -2.16 8.85 3.44
CA VAL A 309 -3.41 8.15 3.11
C VAL A 309 -4.52 8.65 4.03
N TYR A 310 -5.72 8.78 3.50
CA TYR A 310 -6.93 9.10 4.23
C TYR A 310 -7.88 7.92 4.20
N TYR A 311 -8.57 7.66 5.31
CA TYR A 311 -9.69 6.72 5.35
C TYR A 311 -10.92 7.41 5.93
N GLY A 312 -12.10 6.97 5.52
CA GLY A 312 -13.37 7.48 6.03
C GLY A 312 -14.56 6.74 5.42
N ASP A 313 -15.73 7.07 5.91
CA ASP A 313 -17.00 6.50 5.48
C ASP A 313 -17.44 7.03 4.11
N LEU A 314 -18.03 6.17 3.29
CA LEU A 314 -18.77 6.59 2.09
C LEU A 314 -20.12 7.19 2.52
N GLN A 315 -20.14 8.48 2.79
CA GLN A 315 -21.29 9.12 3.43
C GLN A 315 -22.34 9.66 2.47
N HIS A 316 -21.93 10.18 1.32
CA HIS A 316 -22.85 10.75 0.35
C HIS A 316 -22.42 10.43 -1.07
N ILE A 317 -23.39 10.05 -1.90
CA ILE A 317 -23.13 9.61 -3.27
C ILE A 317 -24.07 10.34 -4.22
N ASP A 318 -23.48 11.13 -5.12
CA ASP A 318 -24.18 11.74 -6.25
C ASP A 318 -23.99 10.85 -7.49
N VAL A 319 -25.00 10.05 -7.78
CA VAL A 319 -24.96 9.09 -8.90
C VAL A 319 -24.86 9.80 -10.25
N ALA A 320 -25.51 10.96 -10.39
CA ALA A 320 -25.53 11.69 -11.67
C ALA A 320 -24.15 12.27 -12.01
N ARG A 321 -23.41 12.74 -11.00
CA ARG A 321 -22.07 13.30 -11.14
C ARG A 321 -20.96 12.26 -10.97
N LYS A 322 -21.29 11.04 -10.54
CA LYS A 322 -20.35 10.00 -10.12
C LYS A 322 -19.43 10.50 -8.99
N GLU A 323 -19.94 11.30 -8.09
CA GLU A 323 -19.19 11.84 -6.97
C GLU A 323 -19.48 11.06 -5.69
N ILE A 324 -18.45 10.83 -4.91
CA ILE A 324 -18.53 10.28 -3.56
C ILE A 324 -17.94 11.27 -2.58
N LYS A 325 -18.64 11.50 -1.48
CA LYS A 325 -18.16 12.21 -0.31
C LYS A 325 -17.75 11.21 0.76
N ILE A 326 -16.50 11.31 1.19
CA ILE A 326 -15.89 10.48 2.21
C ILE A 326 -15.72 11.31 3.46
N ILE A 327 -16.14 10.81 4.62
CA ILE A 327 -16.02 11.50 5.90
C ILE A 327 -15.27 10.61 6.88
N GLY A 328 -14.15 11.08 7.39
CA GLY A 328 -13.48 10.42 8.52
C GLY A 328 -14.20 10.74 9.84
N ASP A 329 -14.02 9.88 10.81
CA ASP A 329 -14.53 10.04 12.18
C ASP A 329 -13.75 11.09 12.99
N GLY A 330 -13.16 12.07 12.33
CA GLY A 330 -12.27 13.09 12.88
C GLY A 330 -10.78 12.81 12.66
N ALA A 331 -10.45 11.76 11.91
CA ALA A 331 -9.08 11.33 11.60
C ALA A 331 -8.69 11.66 10.16
N ILE A 332 -7.72 12.56 9.98
CA ILE A 332 -7.04 12.86 8.72
C ILE A 332 -5.61 13.35 9.00
N PRO A 333 -4.60 12.94 8.21
CA PRO A 333 -3.28 13.57 8.29
C PRO A 333 -3.37 15.06 7.96
N PRO A 334 -2.91 15.98 8.82
CA PRO A 334 -2.96 17.42 8.54
C PRO A 334 -2.35 17.85 7.21
N SER A 335 -1.31 17.15 6.74
CA SER A 335 -0.65 17.41 5.45
C SER A 335 -1.50 17.12 4.21
N LEU A 336 -2.62 16.43 4.37
CA LEU A 336 -3.60 16.22 3.30
C LEU A 336 -4.63 17.34 3.18
N ALA A 337 -4.63 18.30 4.10
CA ALA A 337 -5.54 19.43 4.03
C ALA A 337 -5.32 20.26 2.77
N GLY A 338 -6.40 20.56 2.08
CA GLY A 338 -6.42 21.38 0.89
C GLY A 338 -6.52 22.87 1.19
N ARG A 339 -6.65 23.68 0.13
CA ARG A 339 -6.67 25.14 0.24
C ARG A 339 -8.00 25.67 0.80
N VAL A 340 -9.13 25.10 0.38
CA VAL A 340 -10.45 25.57 0.80
C VAL A 340 -10.87 25.06 2.17
N GLY A 341 -10.22 24.01 2.68
CA GLY A 341 -10.46 23.43 3.98
C GLY A 341 -9.15 23.10 4.70
N PRO A 342 -8.38 24.13 5.13
CA PRO A 342 -7.12 23.91 5.82
C PRO A 342 -7.31 23.13 7.13
N ALA A 343 -6.26 22.43 7.56
CA ALA A 343 -6.29 21.69 8.82
C ALA A 343 -6.56 22.60 10.01
N GLY A 344 -7.46 22.18 10.87
CA GLY A 344 -7.82 22.89 12.09
C GLY A 344 -8.37 21.93 13.13
N PHE A 345 -8.50 22.41 14.35
CA PHE A 345 -9.09 21.65 15.43
C PHE A 345 -10.62 21.66 15.36
N ALA A 346 -11.21 20.55 15.75
CA ALA A 346 -12.62 20.41 16.10
C ALA A 346 -12.74 19.58 17.36
N GLN A 347 -13.90 19.63 18.00
CA GLN A 347 -14.25 18.69 19.06
C GLN A 347 -14.97 17.48 18.45
N HIS A 348 -14.69 16.30 18.93
CA HIS A 348 -15.44 15.12 18.57
C HIS A 348 -16.87 15.26 19.13
N GLY A 349 -17.83 15.47 18.26
CA GLY A 349 -19.14 15.97 18.63
C GLY A 349 -20.27 14.96 18.59
N ILE A 350 -20.00 13.65 18.72
CA ILE A 350 -21.05 12.62 18.80
C ILE A 350 -21.21 12.18 20.26
N PRO A 351 -22.25 12.67 20.97
CA PRO A 351 -22.42 12.38 22.40
C PRO A 351 -22.69 10.91 22.71
N THR A 352 -23.19 10.15 21.74
CA THR A 352 -23.52 8.72 21.88
C THR A 352 -22.36 7.79 21.53
N GLU A 353 -21.30 8.35 20.93
CA GLU A 353 -20.17 7.59 20.40
C GLU A 353 -18.86 8.31 20.75
N GLY A 354 -18.58 8.53 21.99
CA GLY A 354 -17.42 9.26 22.46
C GLY A 354 -17.81 10.30 23.50
N GLY A 355 -18.61 9.89 24.48
CA GLY A 355 -19.14 10.76 25.54
C GLY A 355 -18.07 11.48 26.34
N ALA A 356 -16.82 10.96 26.37
CA ALA A 356 -15.68 11.62 26.98
C ALA A 356 -15.10 12.81 26.18
N GLY A 357 -15.55 13.03 24.94
CA GLY A 357 -15.06 14.09 24.06
C GLY A 357 -13.65 13.82 23.53
N GLY A 358 -12.97 14.88 23.10
CA GLY A 358 -11.61 14.84 22.59
C GLY A 358 -11.43 15.63 21.30
N LEU A 359 -10.20 15.75 20.86
CA LEU A 359 -9.86 16.46 19.63
C LEU A 359 -10.23 15.63 18.39
N ALA A 360 -10.67 16.33 17.37
CA ALA A 360 -10.78 15.88 15.98
C ALA A 360 -10.04 16.86 15.08
N VAL A 361 -9.69 16.41 13.87
CA VAL A 361 -9.13 17.29 12.85
C VAL A 361 -10.23 17.66 11.88
N ARG A 362 -10.40 18.95 11.64
CA ARG A 362 -11.24 19.48 10.55
C ARG A 362 -10.36 19.76 9.35
N ALA A 363 -10.68 19.20 8.21
CA ALA A 363 -10.00 19.48 6.95
C ALA A 363 -10.85 19.06 5.74
N VAL A 364 -10.48 19.54 4.56
CA VAL A 364 -10.92 18.98 3.28
C VAL A 364 -9.68 18.46 2.55
N CYS A 365 -9.76 17.28 2.00
CA CYS A 365 -8.65 16.69 1.24
C CYS A 365 -8.23 17.58 0.06
N LYS A 366 -6.92 17.76 -0.12
CA LYS A 366 -6.35 18.48 -1.27
C LYS A 366 -6.63 17.76 -2.58
N VAL A 367 -6.61 18.51 -3.68
CA VAL A 367 -6.81 17.98 -5.03
C VAL A 367 -5.72 17.02 -5.45
N GLY A 368 -6.05 16.06 -6.32
CA GLY A 368 -5.10 15.10 -6.88
C GLY A 368 -5.77 13.96 -7.63
N GLU A 369 -4.97 13.14 -8.28
CA GLU A 369 -5.41 11.87 -8.86
C GLU A 369 -5.02 10.73 -7.92
N GLY A 370 -5.84 9.67 -7.88
CA GLY A 370 -5.55 8.57 -6.97
C GLY A 370 -6.48 7.38 -7.12
N VAL A 371 -6.55 6.61 -6.05
CA VAL A 371 -7.42 5.44 -5.96
C VAL A 371 -8.26 5.46 -4.70
N LEU A 372 -9.47 4.96 -4.83
CA LEU A 372 -10.31 4.54 -3.72
C LEU A 372 -10.25 3.02 -3.64
N ALA A 373 -9.85 2.50 -2.49
CA ALA A 373 -9.65 1.07 -2.32
C ALA A 373 -10.21 0.56 -0.99
N ARG A 374 -10.60 -0.71 -0.98
CA ARG A 374 -11.06 -1.43 0.20
C ARG A 374 -10.75 -2.91 0.10
N LEU A 375 -9.97 -3.44 1.03
CA LEU A 375 -9.91 -4.87 1.27
C LEU A 375 -11.13 -5.30 2.09
N GLY A 376 -11.84 -6.32 1.63
CA GLY A 376 -12.95 -6.91 2.34
C GLY A 376 -12.84 -8.43 2.39
N ARG A 377 -13.86 -9.06 2.97
CA ARG A 377 -14.02 -10.51 2.94
C ARG A 377 -15.43 -10.85 2.47
N VAL A 378 -15.51 -11.68 1.44
CA VAL A 378 -16.78 -12.21 0.92
C VAL A 378 -16.77 -13.72 1.13
N CYS A 379 -17.68 -14.22 1.96
CA CYS A 379 -17.74 -15.65 2.33
C CYS A 379 -16.37 -16.21 2.80
N GLY A 380 -15.62 -15.41 3.57
CA GLY A 380 -14.31 -15.80 4.10
C GLY A 380 -13.12 -15.60 3.15
N ASN A 381 -13.34 -15.23 1.89
CA ASN A 381 -12.29 -14.97 0.92
C ASN A 381 -11.97 -13.48 0.84
N PHE A 382 -10.69 -13.13 0.79
CA PHE A 382 -10.27 -11.75 0.62
C PHE A 382 -10.62 -11.24 -0.78
N THR A 383 -11.18 -10.03 -0.81
CA THR A 383 -11.54 -9.33 -2.04
C THR A 383 -11.11 -7.87 -1.93
N MET A 384 -10.31 -7.41 -2.89
CA MET A 384 -9.92 -6.01 -3.00
C MET A 384 -10.83 -5.33 -4.01
N VAL A 385 -11.57 -4.31 -3.58
CA VAL A 385 -12.27 -3.38 -4.47
C VAL A 385 -11.37 -2.17 -4.67
N VAL A 386 -11.12 -1.79 -5.91
CA VAL A 386 -10.27 -0.65 -6.25
C VAL A 386 -10.78 0.06 -7.48
N VAL A 387 -10.79 1.39 -7.43
CA VAL A 387 -11.24 2.26 -8.53
C VAL A 387 -10.35 3.51 -8.60
N ARG A 388 -10.10 4.01 -9.82
CA ARG A 388 -9.43 5.30 -10.03
C ARG A 388 -10.38 6.44 -9.72
N VAL A 389 -9.85 7.49 -9.10
CA VAL A 389 -10.62 8.68 -8.73
C VAL A 389 -9.82 9.95 -8.95
N SER A 390 -10.53 11.03 -9.31
CA SER A 390 -10.01 12.39 -9.18
C SER A 390 -10.50 12.98 -7.85
N ILE A 391 -9.57 13.44 -7.03
CA ILE A 391 -9.85 14.09 -5.75
C ILE A 391 -10.00 15.58 -6.01
N PHE A 392 -11.10 16.18 -5.58
CA PHE A 392 -11.38 17.59 -5.83
C PHE A 392 -11.78 18.35 -4.56
N GLU A 393 -11.57 19.64 -4.57
CA GLU A 393 -12.12 20.58 -3.59
C GLU A 393 -13.39 21.21 -4.16
N PRO A 394 -14.53 21.19 -3.45
CA PRO A 394 -15.71 21.95 -3.87
C PRO A 394 -15.41 23.46 -3.99
N PRO A 395 -16.10 24.18 -4.89
CA PRO A 395 -16.02 25.64 -4.92
C PRO A 395 -16.31 26.25 -3.53
N GLU A 396 -15.64 27.35 -3.18
CA GLU A 396 -15.78 27.98 -1.87
C GLU A 396 -17.22 28.34 -1.52
N GLU A 397 -18.01 28.78 -2.50
CA GLU A 397 -19.44 29.13 -2.35
C GLU A 397 -20.33 27.90 -2.08
N GLU A 398 -19.93 26.71 -2.56
CA GLU A 398 -20.67 25.48 -2.32
C GLU A 398 -20.22 24.74 -1.07
N LEU A 399 -19.01 25.00 -0.59
CA LEU A 399 -18.40 24.24 0.48
C LEU A 399 -19.26 24.13 1.75
N PRO A 400 -19.87 25.21 2.29
CA PRO A 400 -20.69 25.10 3.50
C PRO A 400 -21.88 24.15 3.33
N ARG A 401 -22.53 24.17 2.17
CA ARG A 401 -23.63 23.25 1.85
C ARG A 401 -23.12 21.82 1.72
N ARG A 402 -22.01 21.61 0.98
CA ARG A 402 -21.42 20.28 0.75
C ARG A 402 -20.94 19.64 2.06
N LEU A 403 -20.42 20.41 3.00
CA LEU A 403 -20.03 19.91 4.32
C LEU A 403 -21.23 19.44 5.15
N GLN A 404 -22.37 20.10 5.03
CA GLN A 404 -23.58 19.79 5.79
C GLN A 404 -24.37 18.58 5.26
N GLU A 405 -24.09 18.10 4.06
CA GLU A 405 -24.82 16.97 3.43
C GLU A 405 -24.85 15.68 4.27
N CYS A 406 -23.99 15.51 5.26
CA CYS A 406 -24.02 14.38 6.20
C CYS A 406 -24.39 14.74 7.64
N GLY A 407 -24.54 16.03 7.94
CA GLY A 407 -24.80 16.52 9.29
C GLY A 407 -23.57 16.64 10.22
N ILE A 408 -22.36 16.36 9.74
CA ILE A 408 -21.11 16.45 10.54
C ILE A 408 -20.07 17.36 9.81
N PRO A 409 -20.36 18.66 9.71
CA PRO A 409 -19.56 19.58 8.87
C PRO A 409 -18.16 19.90 9.43
N PHE A 410 -17.89 19.56 10.69
CA PHE A 410 -16.62 19.82 11.37
C PHE A 410 -15.66 18.62 11.36
N TRP A 411 -16.05 17.49 10.77
CA TRP A 411 -15.16 16.35 10.54
C TRP A 411 -14.38 16.50 9.23
N PRO A 412 -13.32 15.69 9.01
CA PRO A 412 -12.58 15.75 7.77
C PRO A 412 -13.38 15.16 6.60
N HIS A 413 -13.24 15.78 5.43
CA HIS A 413 -13.95 15.42 4.21
C HIS A 413 -12.99 15.15 3.06
N GLY A 414 -13.27 14.11 2.29
CA GLY A 414 -12.72 13.89 0.96
C GLY A 414 -13.85 13.92 -0.09
N PHE A 415 -13.62 14.57 -1.21
CA PHE A 415 -14.54 14.56 -2.33
C PHE A 415 -13.84 13.94 -3.54
N VAL A 416 -14.46 12.94 -4.14
CA VAL A 416 -13.88 12.23 -5.28
C VAL A 416 -14.87 12.06 -6.41
N THR A 417 -14.39 12.14 -7.65
CA THR A 417 -15.11 11.71 -8.85
C THR A 417 -14.59 10.33 -9.24
N VAL A 418 -15.50 9.38 -9.42
CA VAL A 418 -15.17 7.98 -9.75
C VAL A 418 -15.01 7.82 -11.26
N HIS A 419 -13.90 7.22 -11.70
CA HIS A 419 -13.62 6.94 -13.11
C HIS A 419 -14.07 5.54 -13.55
N GLY A 420 -15.04 4.95 -12.86
CA GLY A 420 -15.56 3.63 -13.14
C GLY A 420 -17.10 3.57 -13.18
N ASP A 421 -17.59 2.35 -13.10
CA ASP A 421 -19.00 2.06 -12.94
C ASP A 421 -19.38 2.18 -11.46
N LEU A 422 -20.01 3.30 -11.10
CA LEU A 422 -20.37 3.59 -9.71
C LEU A 422 -21.37 2.59 -9.13
N GLU A 423 -22.31 2.08 -9.93
CA GLU A 423 -23.29 1.11 -9.46
C GLU A 423 -22.61 -0.23 -9.11
N LYS A 424 -21.72 -0.71 -9.99
CA LYS A 424 -20.91 -1.91 -9.70
C LYS A 424 -20.01 -1.70 -8.51
N LEU A 425 -19.43 -0.50 -8.36
CA LEU A 425 -18.60 -0.16 -7.21
C LEU A 425 -19.39 -0.33 -5.91
N LEU A 426 -20.58 0.22 -5.82
CA LEU A 426 -21.43 0.16 -4.63
C LEU A 426 -21.88 -1.27 -4.31
N GLN A 427 -22.24 -2.05 -5.32
CA GLN A 427 -22.60 -3.46 -5.14
C GLN A 427 -21.43 -4.33 -4.65
N ALA A 428 -20.21 -3.97 -5.02
CA ALA A 428 -19.00 -4.68 -4.62
C ALA A 428 -18.45 -4.23 -3.25
N TRP A 429 -18.88 -3.07 -2.76
CA TRP A 429 -18.33 -2.47 -1.54
C TRP A 429 -18.72 -3.27 -0.30
N THR A 430 -17.76 -3.59 0.55
CA THR A 430 -17.95 -4.58 1.61
C THR A 430 -18.13 -4.01 3.03
N ASN A 431 -18.01 -2.70 3.20
CA ASN A 431 -18.20 -2.00 4.48
C ASN A 431 -18.35 -0.50 4.25
N GLU A 432 -18.52 0.29 5.32
CA GLU A 432 -18.61 1.75 5.26
C GLU A 432 -17.28 2.44 4.87
N TYR A 433 -16.15 1.96 5.42
CA TYR A 433 -14.85 2.62 5.21
C TYR A 433 -14.26 2.42 3.82
N ALA A 434 -13.69 3.51 3.32
CA ALA A 434 -12.86 3.56 2.12
C ALA A 434 -11.49 4.15 2.46
N CYS A 435 -10.44 3.67 1.77
CA CYS A 435 -9.11 4.24 1.86
C CYS A 435 -8.78 4.99 0.56
N LEU A 436 -8.34 6.24 0.71
CA LEU A 436 -7.98 7.13 -0.38
C LEU A 436 -6.47 7.31 -0.43
N GLY A 437 -5.84 6.87 -1.53
CA GLY A 437 -4.43 7.04 -1.81
C GLY A 437 -4.21 7.95 -3.02
N TYR A 438 -3.10 8.71 -3.01
CA TYR A 438 -2.74 9.66 -4.06
C TYR A 438 -1.67 9.07 -4.99
N GLY A 439 -1.97 9.04 -6.29
CA GLY A 439 -1.11 8.55 -7.35
C GLY A 439 -1.86 7.56 -8.28
N GLU A 440 -1.75 7.75 -9.58
CA GLU A 440 -2.36 6.85 -10.56
C GLU A 440 -1.68 5.47 -10.60
N GLU A 441 -0.40 5.44 -10.28
CA GLU A 441 0.44 4.24 -10.22
C GLU A 441 0.00 3.23 -9.15
N LEU A 442 -0.80 3.65 -8.17
CA LEU A 442 -1.31 2.75 -7.13
C LEU A 442 -2.23 1.68 -7.69
N TYR A 443 -3.04 2.04 -8.69
CA TYR A 443 -4.03 1.13 -9.24
C TYR A 443 -3.41 -0.15 -9.81
N PRO A 444 -2.47 -0.10 -10.77
CA PRO A 444 -1.86 -1.31 -11.29
C PRO A 444 -1.02 -2.06 -10.24
N ALA A 445 -0.34 -1.36 -9.34
CA ALA A 445 0.46 -2.00 -8.29
C ALA A 445 -0.40 -2.79 -7.30
N ILE A 446 -1.60 -2.31 -6.95
CA ILE A 446 -2.55 -3.04 -6.10
C ILE A 446 -3.07 -4.28 -6.83
N LEU A 447 -3.37 -4.19 -8.13
CA LEU A 447 -3.82 -5.35 -8.92
C LEU A 447 -2.74 -6.44 -8.96
N ASP A 448 -1.49 -6.06 -9.21
CA ASP A 448 -0.37 -6.99 -9.23
C ASP A 448 -0.11 -7.60 -7.83
N PHE A 449 -0.25 -6.81 -6.76
CA PHE A 449 -0.18 -7.31 -5.39
C PHE A 449 -1.26 -8.36 -5.10
N CYS A 450 -2.49 -8.09 -5.51
CA CYS A 450 -3.60 -9.03 -5.34
C CYS A 450 -3.37 -10.34 -6.12
N GLU A 451 -2.87 -10.25 -7.35
CA GLU A 451 -2.50 -11.43 -8.14
C GLU A 451 -1.42 -12.26 -7.44
N MET A 452 -0.37 -11.61 -6.89
CA MET A 452 0.72 -12.28 -6.18
C MET A 452 0.30 -12.94 -4.86
N THR A 453 -0.75 -12.44 -4.23
CA THR A 453 -1.25 -12.94 -2.93
C THR A 453 -2.48 -13.82 -3.05
N GLY A 454 -3.04 -13.97 -4.24
CA GLY A 454 -4.27 -14.73 -4.48
C GLY A 454 -5.52 -14.03 -3.94
N VAL A 455 -5.46 -12.72 -3.69
CA VAL A 455 -6.62 -11.90 -3.31
C VAL A 455 -7.47 -11.65 -4.55
N GLN A 456 -8.78 -11.90 -4.45
CA GLN A 456 -9.70 -11.58 -5.53
C GLN A 456 -9.78 -10.06 -5.72
N THR A 457 -9.90 -9.62 -6.97
CA THR A 457 -10.00 -8.19 -7.29
C THR A 457 -11.30 -7.85 -8.00
N ILE A 458 -11.91 -6.74 -7.60
CA ILE A 458 -12.96 -6.05 -8.34
C ILE A 458 -12.36 -4.71 -8.74
N ALA A 459 -11.86 -4.67 -9.97
CA ALA A 459 -11.20 -3.53 -10.57
C ALA A 459 -12.19 -2.80 -11.48
N LEU A 460 -12.38 -1.48 -11.25
CA LEU A 460 -13.40 -0.68 -11.92
C LEU A 460 -12.80 0.59 -12.56
#